data_e9392649bff6ad8e69d4cf13cfbee274
#
_entry.id   e9392649bff6ad8e69d4cf13cfbee274
#
_cell.length_a   1.000
_cell.length_b   1.000
_cell.length_c   1.000
_cell.angle_alpha   90.00
_cell.angle_beta   90.00
_cell.angle_gamma   90.00
#
_symmetry.space_group_name_H-M   'P 1'
#
loop_
_entity.id
_entity.type
_entity.pdbx_description
1 polymer ?
#
loop_
_entity_poly.entity_id
_entity_poly.type
_entity_poly.pdbx_seq_one_letter_code
_entity_poly.pdbx_strand_id
1 'polypeptide(L)'
;MNFIIAILLIFISISSSQAVPLSTKSRWIVDEDTGRRVKLACANWEGHVSMLPEGLHKQPLDHIARGFSLMGFNCVRLTYATYMFTHNAHLTVAQNFENNNLTSALKGMTKHNPQLLGLTLADAQKAVIDALGSHGVMVLLDCQVSKPMWCCSNDDGNGFFGDQYFSPQDWLKALSIVAKRYKDTPMVMAMSLRNELRGPLQNQSVWYKYVEKGAKLIHRENPNVLVLISGLDYDIDFTFLKNNPLPLQNLNQKLVYETHRYAFTEGQLDFWTNTSINYMCKNITQEIETKSGFLRSGKDAAPLFITEFGINLSEDDQADSSFVTCLLAWMAQNDLDWAIWAGHGSYYLRDGNQDPEETYGMFDATWKKVRNPDFHTKLQLVLQTLQDPFSRHETYKVMYHPLSGTCGVAHKNQVLAAGGCWKTTQWSYRGEGSPIRLKGTNRCLMAVGDGLPVLLSDDCSGESSSWKLAKNSMYQLANKDENGNHLCLDFDPHVSKMVLTTKCIVAEEDDPDYIKLQRPESQWFLLVDSNAK
;
A
#
# COMPACT_ATOMS: atom_id res chain seq x y z
N MET A 1 11.91 63.95 -3.03
CA MET A 1 12.48 62.66 -2.66
C MET A 1 11.33 61.66 -2.74
N ASN A 2 11.14 61.12 -3.96
CA ASN A 2 10.02 60.22 -4.27
C ASN A 2 10.42 58.77 -3.96
N PHE A 3 9.78 58.14 -2.98
CA PHE A 3 9.90 56.71 -2.73
C PHE A 3 8.97 55.95 -3.66
N ILE A 4 9.53 55.21 -4.62
CA ILE A 4 8.80 54.25 -5.44
C ILE A 4 8.73 52.94 -4.63
N ILE A 5 7.53 52.59 -4.16
CA ILE A 5 7.25 51.27 -3.56
C ILE A 5 7.05 50.27 -4.70
N ALA A 6 8.02 49.40 -4.92
CA ALA A 6 7.89 48.28 -5.83
C ALA A 6 7.06 47.19 -5.14
N ILE A 7 5.82 47.01 -5.58
CA ILE A 7 4.98 45.85 -5.16
C ILE A 7 5.46 44.62 -5.92
N LEU A 8 6.13 43.72 -5.22
CA LEU A 8 6.53 42.42 -5.74
C LEU A 8 5.28 41.54 -5.73
N LEU A 9 4.62 41.40 -6.88
CA LEU A 9 3.58 40.39 -7.08
C LEU A 9 4.24 39.01 -7.14
N ILE A 10 4.22 38.29 -6.02
CA ILE A 10 4.54 36.86 -5.98
C ILE A 10 3.38 36.14 -6.66
N PHE A 11 3.55 35.79 -7.92
CA PHE A 11 2.70 34.79 -8.57
C PHE A 11 2.96 33.44 -7.90
N ILE A 12 2.14 33.08 -6.90
CA ILE A 12 2.01 31.71 -6.46
C ILE A 12 1.31 31.00 -7.62
N SER A 13 2.09 30.34 -8.47
CA SER A 13 1.55 29.36 -9.40
C SER A 13 0.96 28.23 -8.56
N ILE A 14 -0.36 28.28 -8.34
CA ILE A 14 -1.13 27.12 -7.94
C ILE A 14 -1.02 26.19 -9.14
N SER A 15 -0.04 25.28 -9.15
CA SER A 15 -0.07 24.16 -10.07
C SER A 15 -1.28 23.33 -9.64
N SER A 16 -2.38 23.50 -10.35
CA SER A 16 -3.45 22.49 -10.32
C SER A 16 -2.76 21.17 -10.61
N SER A 17 -2.75 20.24 -9.66
CA SER A 17 -2.27 18.90 -9.90
C SER A 17 -3.25 18.27 -10.89
N GLN A 18 -2.92 18.37 -12.18
CA GLN A 18 -3.63 17.63 -13.19
C GLN A 18 -3.30 16.15 -12.97
N ALA A 19 -4.33 15.32 -12.93
CA ALA A 19 -4.13 13.90 -12.98
C ALA A 19 -3.37 13.55 -14.28
N VAL A 20 -2.31 12.81 -14.11
CA VAL A 20 -1.48 12.36 -15.21
C VAL A 20 -2.15 11.13 -15.82
N PRO A 21 -2.32 11.04 -17.15
CA PRO A 21 -2.82 9.80 -17.75
C PRO A 21 -1.85 8.66 -17.46
N LEU A 22 -2.38 7.55 -16.91
CA LEU A 22 -1.57 6.42 -16.51
C LEU A 22 -1.62 5.30 -17.53
N SER A 23 -0.46 4.67 -17.74
CA SER A 23 -0.33 3.43 -18.50
C SER A 23 0.56 2.42 -17.77
N THR A 24 0.71 1.22 -18.33
CA THR A 24 1.61 0.20 -17.78
C THR A 24 2.77 -0.07 -18.73
N LYS A 25 3.96 -0.25 -18.18
CA LYS A 25 5.14 -0.69 -18.92
C LYS A 25 5.88 -1.76 -18.13
N SER A 26 5.79 -3.01 -18.63
CA SER A 26 6.24 -4.15 -17.85
C SER A 26 5.60 -4.12 -16.46
N ARG A 27 6.36 -4.29 -15.39
CA ARG A 27 5.89 -4.29 -14.01
C ARG A 27 5.54 -2.90 -13.42
N TRP A 28 5.60 -1.83 -14.21
CA TRP A 28 5.49 -0.46 -13.72
C TRP A 28 4.23 0.24 -14.19
N ILE A 29 3.60 0.97 -13.29
CA ILE A 29 2.65 2.02 -13.62
C ILE A 29 3.44 3.28 -13.94
N VAL A 30 3.15 3.89 -15.08
CA VAL A 30 3.90 5.04 -15.61
C VAL A 30 2.95 6.14 -16.10
N ASP A 31 3.44 7.33 -16.09
CA ASP A 31 2.86 8.46 -16.80
C ASP A 31 2.91 8.16 -18.31
N GLU A 32 1.76 8.18 -18.98
CA GLU A 32 1.62 7.82 -20.38
C GLU A 32 2.41 8.74 -21.32
N ASP A 33 2.52 10.03 -20.97
CA ASP A 33 3.17 11.03 -21.80
C ASP A 33 4.70 10.98 -21.67
N THR A 34 5.19 10.78 -20.44
CA THR A 34 6.64 10.83 -20.15
C THR A 34 7.29 9.47 -20.01
N GLY A 35 6.49 8.44 -19.78
CA GLY A 35 6.93 7.08 -19.48
C GLY A 35 7.56 6.93 -18.09
N ARG A 36 7.61 7.98 -17.27
CA ARG A 36 8.22 7.94 -15.94
C ARG A 36 7.34 7.21 -14.95
N ARG A 37 7.98 6.57 -13.98
CA ARG A 37 7.30 5.86 -12.89
C ARG A 37 6.35 6.78 -12.13
N VAL A 38 5.11 6.34 -11.96
CA VAL A 38 4.14 6.92 -11.04
C VAL A 38 3.88 5.92 -9.92
N LYS A 39 4.41 6.19 -8.75
CA LYS A 39 4.15 5.41 -7.54
C LYS A 39 2.74 5.68 -7.05
N LEU A 40 1.95 4.63 -6.86
CA LEU A 40 0.64 4.71 -6.22
C LEU A 40 0.76 4.25 -4.76
N ALA A 41 0.53 5.17 -3.85
CA ALA A 41 0.48 4.94 -2.41
C ALA A 41 -0.89 5.40 -1.92
N CYS A 42 -1.80 4.46 -1.79
CA CYS A 42 -3.22 4.72 -1.57
C CYS A 42 -3.67 4.35 -0.16
N ALA A 43 -4.84 4.84 0.21
CA ALA A 43 -5.61 4.33 1.34
C ALA A 43 -6.98 3.86 0.86
N ASN A 44 -7.50 2.77 1.43
CA ASN A 44 -8.87 2.34 1.18
C ASN A 44 -9.85 3.25 1.93
N TRP A 45 -10.88 3.73 1.24
CA TRP A 45 -11.99 4.44 1.83
C TRP A 45 -13.28 3.68 1.56
N GLU A 46 -13.82 3.08 2.61
CA GLU A 46 -15.04 2.29 2.52
C GLU A 46 -16.24 3.16 2.13
N GLY A 47 -17.03 2.66 1.18
CA GLY A 47 -18.26 3.29 0.69
C GLY A 47 -19.27 2.27 0.17
N HIS A 48 -19.07 0.97 0.39
CA HIS A 48 -19.90 -0.08 -0.19
C HIS A 48 -21.03 -0.57 0.76
N VAL A 49 -20.83 -0.51 2.08
CA VAL A 49 -21.82 -0.98 3.07
C VAL A 49 -23.04 -0.06 3.07
N SER A 50 -22.81 1.23 3.25
CA SER A 50 -23.87 2.24 3.29
C SER A 50 -24.03 2.98 1.95
N MET A 51 -23.38 2.54 0.88
CA MET A 51 -23.37 3.16 -0.45
C MET A 51 -23.02 4.65 -0.44
N LEU A 52 -22.24 5.06 0.55
CA LEU A 52 -21.67 6.41 0.69
C LEU A 52 -20.35 6.30 1.45
N PRO A 53 -19.27 6.97 1.02
CA PRO A 53 -18.01 6.97 1.74
C PRO A 53 -18.17 7.39 3.21
N GLU A 54 -17.51 6.67 4.09
CA GLU A 54 -17.66 6.79 5.54
C GLU A 54 -17.15 8.13 6.10
N GLY A 55 -17.55 8.50 7.30
CA GLY A 55 -17.05 9.65 8.05
C GLY A 55 -17.67 11.00 7.73
N LEU A 56 -18.46 11.13 6.67
CA LEU A 56 -19.08 12.39 6.26
C LEU A 56 -20.10 12.93 7.27
N HIS A 57 -20.56 12.09 8.20
CA HIS A 57 -21.39 12.50 9.33
C HIS A 57 -20.60 13.10 10.49
N LYS A 58 -19.27 12.92 10.50
CA LYS A 58 -18.37 13.40 11.56
C LYS A 58 -17.56 14.62 11.18
N GLN A 59 -17.18 14.72 9.90
CA GLN A 59 -16.35 15.82 9.40
C GLN A 59 -16.86 16.33 8.05
N PRO A 60 -16.55 17.59 7.70
CA PRO A 60 -16.72 18.10 6.34
C PRO A 60 -15.91 17.28 5.34
N LEU A 61 -16.48 17.06 4.17
CA LEU A 61 -15.86 16.30 3.08
C LEU A 61 -14.45 16.83 2.72
N ASP A 62 -14.30 18.15 2.62
CA ASP A 62 -13.01 18.77 2.32
C ASP A 62 -11.94 18.48 3.38
N HIS A 63 -12.32 18.43 4.66
CA HIS A 63 -11.42 18.08 5.76
C HIS A 63 -10.89 16.65 5.61
N ILE A 64 -11.76 15.70 5.28
CA ILE A 64 -11.36 14.29 5.09
C ILE A 64 -10.46 14.15 3.86
N ALA A 65 -10.87 14.74 2.72
CA ALA A 65 -10.09 14.68 1.48
C ALA A 65 -8.68 15.27 1.66
N ARG A 66 -8.59 16.43 2.32
CA ARG A 66 -7.31 17.05 2.68
C ARG A 66 -6.48 16.16 3.61
N GLY A 67 -7.12 15.47 4.55
CA GLY A 67 -6.45 14.58 5.50
C GLY A 67 -5.68 13.46 4.79
N PHE A 68 -6.25 12.82 3.76
CA PHE A 68 -5.55 11.83 2.94
C PHE A 68 -4.30 12.42 2.30
N SER A 69 -4.40 13.59 1.68
CA SER A 69 -3.25 14.28 1.08
C SER A 69 -2.16 14.63 2.12
N LEU A 70 -2.53 15.10 3.30
CA LEU A 70 -1.58 15.44 4.38
C LEU A 70 -0.86 14.21 4.96
N MET A 71 -1.48 13.03 4.93
CA MET A 71 -0.83 11.76 5.27
C MET A 71 0.13 11.26 4.18
N GLY A 72 0.21 11.95 3.04
CA GLY A 72 1.10 11.60 1.93
C GLY A 72 0.52 10.57 0.95
N PHE A 73 -0.76 10.19 1.10
CA PHE A 73 -1.44 9.37 0.10
C PHE A 73 -1.71 10.19 -1.16
N ASN A 74 -1.31 9.67 -2.31
CA ASN A 74 -1.58 10.29 -3.60
C ASN A 74 -2.78 9.67 -4.32
N CYS A 75 -3.40 8.65 -3.72
CA CYS A 75 -4.63 8.04 -4.20
C CYS A 75 -5.47 7.44 -3.06
N VAL A 76 -6.75 7.25 -3.38
CA VAL A 76 -7.73 6.55 -2.55
C VAL A 76 -8.34 5.43 -3.37
N ARG A 77 -8.37 4.20 -2.83
CA ARG A 77 -9.21 3.11 -3.33
C ARG A 77 -10.59 3.27 -2.70
N LEU A 78 -11.53 3.78 -3.51
CA LEU A 78 -12.88 4.10 -3.08
C LEU A 78 -13.81 2.94 -3.44
N THR A 79 -14.29 2.22 -2.42
CA THR A 79 -15.11 1.05 -2.61
C THR A 79 -16.58 1.39 -2.88
N TYR A 80 -17.26 0.61 -3.72
CA TYR A 80 -18.68 0.78 -3.99
C TYR A 80 -19.41 -0.56 -4.16
N ALA A 81 -20.73 -0.55 -3.95
CA ALA A 81 -21.59 -1.70 -4.23
C ALA A 81 -22.22 -1.60 -5.64
N THR A 82 -22.29 -2.73 -6.37
CA THR A 82 -22.99 -2.80 -7.67
C THR A 82 -24.40 -2.22 -7.60
N TYR A 83 -25.13 -2.50 -6.53
CA TYR A 83 -26.50 -2.04 -6.35
C TYR A 83 -26.65 -0.52 -6.26
N MET A 84 -25.61 0.20 -5.87
CA MET A 84 -25.58 1.66 -5.90
C MET A 84 -25.90 2.23 -7.31
N PHE A 85 -25.45 1.54 -8.36
CA PHE A 85 -25.64 1.96 -9.76
C PHE A 85 -26.75 1.20 -10.51
N THR A 86 -27.34 0.19 -9.86
CA THR A 86 -28.40 -0.63 -10.48
C THR A 86 -29.70 -0.56 -9.71
N HIS A 87 -29.82 -1.25 -8.59
CA HIS A 87 -31.06 -1.35 -7.80
C HIS A 87 -31.40 -0.05 -7.05
N ASN A 88 -30.40 0.62 -6.52
CA ASN A 88 -30.53 1.78 -5.63
C ASN A 88 -30.17 3.12 -6.32
N ALA A 89 -30.00 3.12 -7.65
CA ALA A 89 -29.54 4.29 -8.40
C ALA A 89 -30.46 5.53 -8.27
N HIS A 90 -31.72 5.33 -7.88
CA HIS A 90 -32.72 6.39 -7.71
C HIS A 90 -32.72 7.03 -6.31
N LEU A 91 -32.04 6.40 -5.34
CA LEU A 91 -32.03 6.89 -3.95
C LEU A 91 -31.15 8.14 -3.79
N THR A 92 -31.67 9.10 -3.04
CA THR A 92 -30.84 10.18 -2.49
C THR A 92 -30.09 9.70 -1.25
N VAL A 93 -29.05 10.44 -0.85
CA VAL A 93 -28.30 10.18 0.38
C VAL A 93 -29.23 10.17 1.59
N ALA A 94 -30.14 11.15 1.70
CA ALA A 94 -31.10 11.21 2.80
C ALA A 94 -32.01 9.97 2.83
N GLN A 95 -32.61 9.62 1.70
CA GLN A 95 -33.48 8.43 1.61
C GLN A 95 -32.73 7.13 1.92
N ASN A 96 -31.47 7.02 1.48
CA ASN A 96 -30.66 5.85 1.79
C ASN A 96 -30.40 5.71 3.30
N PHE A 97 -30.10 6.81 3.99
CA PHE A 97 -29.90 6.80 5.44
C PHE A 97 -31.20 6.52 6.21
N GLU A 98 -32.33 7.07 5.76
CA GLU A 98 -33.66 6.78 6.31
C GLU A 98 -34.03 5.30 6.17
N ASN A 99 -33.83 4.72 4.97
CA ASN A 99 -34.11 3.32 4.67
C ASN A 99 -33.28 2.34 5.54
N ASN A 100 -32.08 2.76 5.94
CA ASN A 100 -31.17 1.98 6.81
C ASN A 100 -31.28 2.36 8.30
N ASN A 101 -32.28 3.20 8.69
CA ASN A 101 -32.46 3.67 10.05
C ASN A 101 -31.25 4.38 10.68
N LEU A 102 -30.41 5.03 9.85
CA LEU A 102 -29.18 5.72 10.26
C LEU A 102 -29.43 7.16 10.71
N THR A 103 -30.36 7.33 11.66
CA THR A 103 -30.83 8.66 12.11
C THR A 103 -29.71 9.53 12.68
N SER A 104 -28.77 8.92 13.43
CA SER A 104 -27.63 9.63 14.02
C SER A 104 -26.67 10.14 12.93
N ALA A 105 -26.37 9.30 11.94
CA ALA A 105 -25.53 9.66 10.81
C ALA A 105 -26.21 10.75 9.95
N LEU A 106 -27.51 10.67 9.71
CA LEU A 106 -28.28 11.69 8.99
C LEU A 106 -28.21 13.06 9.68
N LYS A 107 -28.31 13.12 11.01
CA LYS A 107 -28.11 14.36 11.77
C LYS A 107 -26.71 14.91 11.62
N GLY A 108 -25.70 14.04 11.66
CA GLY A 108 -24.30 14.39 11.43
C GLY A 108 -24.07 14.94 10.01
N MET A 109 -24.62 14.28 9.00
CA MET A 109 -24.59 14.75 7.60
C MET A 109 -25.23 16.11 7.44
N THR A 110 -26.40 16.34 8.08
CA THR A 110 -27.08 17.64 8.05
C THR A 110 -26.19 18.76 8.61
N LYS A 111 -25.36 18.44 9.61
CA LYS A 111 -24.43 19.39 10.24
C LYS A 111 -23.18 19.64 9.38
N HIS A 112 -22.58 18.60 8.83
CA HIS A 112 -21.24 18.68 8.25
C HIS A 112 -21.23 18.73 6.71
N ASN A 113 -22.21 18.10 6.05
CA ASN A 113 -22.28 17.98 4.59
C ASN A 113 -23.74 18.06 4.07
N PRO A 114 -24.53 19.10 4.44
CA PRO A 114 -25.93 19.21 4.07
C PRO A 114 -26.16 19.23 2.55
N GLN A 115 -25.18 19.71 1.79
CA GLN A 115 -25.22 19.79 0.32
C GLN A 115 -25.28 18.41 -0.36
N LEU A 116 -24.91 17.34 0.34
CA LEU A 116 -24.92 15.98 -0.21
C LEU A 116 -26.27 15.29 -0.05
N LEU A 117 -27.11 15.70 0.90
CA LEU A 117 -28.32 14.98 1.30
C LEU A 117 -29.33 14.81 0.17
N GLY A 118 -29.50 15.81 -0.68
CA GLY A 118 -30.40 15.78 -1.83
C GLY A 118 -29.84 15.16 -3.09
N LEU A 119 -28.55 14.84 -3.11
CA LEU A 119 -27.90 14.22 -4.27
C LEU A 119 -28.26 12.74 -4.35
N THR A 120 -28.26 12.19 -5.58
CA THR A 120 -28.24 10.73 -5.73
C THR A 120 -26.93 10.16 -5.16
N LEU A 121 -26.95 8.87 -4.78
CA LEU A 121 -25.74 8.21 -4.26
C LEU A 121 -24.54 8.35 -5.22
N ALA A 122 -24.79 8.20 -6.52
CA ALA A 122 -23.77 8.37 -7.54
C ALA A 122 -23.27 9.81 -7.69
N ASP A 123 -24.13 10.83 -7.50
CA ASP A 123 -23.73 12.24 -7.52
C ASP A 123 -22.96 12.61 -6.26
N ALA A 124 -23.32 12.05 -5.11
CA ALA A 124 -22.57 12.22 -3.86
C ALA A 124 -21.17 11.58 -3.95
N GLN A 125 -21.05 10.38 -4.56
CA GLN A 125 -19.75 9.78 -4.85
C GLN A 125 -18.91 10.68 -5.78
N LYS A 126 -19.52 11.26 -6.81
CA LYS A 126 -18.82 12.23 -7.68
C LYS A 126 -18.30 13.43 -6.89
N ALA A 127 -19.10 13.99 -5.97
CA ALA A 127 -18.66 15.09 -5.12
C ALA A 127 -17.47 14.71 -4.23
N VAL A 128 -17.43 13.47 -3.73
CA VAL A 128 -16.27 12.94 -2.98
C VAL A 128 -15.03 12.84 -3.87
N ILE A 129 -15.17 12.33 -5.08
CA ILE A 129 -14.08 12.23 -6.05
C ILE A 129 -13.54 13.63 -6.40
N ASP A 130 -14.42 14.60 -6.60
CA ASP A 130 -14.01 15.98 -6.90
C ASP A 130 -13.26 16.62 -5.73
N ALA A 131 -13.70 16.36 -4.49
CA ALA A 131 -13.02 16.85 -3.29
C ALA A 131 -11.62 16.22 -3.14
N LEU A 132 -11.46 14.91 -3.35
CA LEU A 132 -10.15 14.26 -3.37
C LEU A 132 -9.26 14.87 -4.46
N GLY A 133 -9.79 15.05 -5.66
CA GLY A 133 -9.09 15.65 -6.78
C GLY A 133 -8.61 17.08 -6.51
N SER A 134 -9.40 17.90 -5.80
CA SER A 134 -9.01 19.26 -5.41
C SER A 134 -7.77 19.30 -4.50
N HIS A 135 -7.48 18.20 -3.79
CA HIS A 135 -6.30 18.00 -2.96
C HIS A 135 -5.20 17.16 -3.62
N GLY A 136 -5.33 16.89 -4.93
CA GLY A 136 -4.32 16.12 -5.68
C GLY A 136 -4.33 14.62 -5.41
N VAL A 137 -5.42 14.10 -4.85
CA VAL A 137 -5.57 12.67 -4.55
C VAL A 137 -6.37 11.99 -5.66
N MET A 138 -5.74 11.07 -6.36
CA MET A 138 -6.36 10.24 -7.42
C MET A 138 -7.30 9.20 -6.82
N VAL A 139 -8.17 8.62 -7.65
CA VAL A 139 -9.15 7.63 -7.21
C VAL A 139 -9.05 6.35 -8.04
N LEU A 140 -8.91 5.23 -7.36
CA LEU A 140 -9.19 3.88 -7.85
C LEU A 140 -10.61 3.51 -7.41
N LEU A 141 -11.52 3.28 -8.34
CA LEU A 141 -12.88 2.82 -8.04
C LEU A 141 -12.90 1.30 -7.93
N ASP A 142 -13.27 0.79 -6.76
CA ASP A 142 -13.34 -0.64 -6.52
C ASP A 142 -14.78 -1.16 -6.39
N CYS A 143 -15.13 -2.15 -7.22
CA CYS A 143 -16.38 -2.87 -7.13
C CYS A 143 -16.32 -3.92 -6.02
N GLN A 144 -16.53 -3.49 -4.75
CA GLN A 144 -16.32 -4.32 -3.56
C GLN A 144 -17.31 -5.48 -3.46
N VAL A 145 -18.60 -5.17 -3.56
CA VAL A 145 -19.70 -6.13 -3.42
C VAL A 145 -20.80 -5.84 -4.42
N SER A 146 -21.74 -6.79 -4.59
CA SER A 146 -22.95 -6.53 -5.35
C SER A 146 -24.04 -5.92 -4.47
N LYS A 147 -24.54 -6.67 -3.49
CA LYS A 147 -25.47 -6.18 -2.46
C LYS A 147 -24.68 -5.45 -1.38
N PRO A 148 -25.11 -4.22 -0.99
CA PRO A 148 -24.49 -3.47 0.09
C PRO A 148 -24.55 -4.26 1.39
N MET A 149 -23.40 -4.63 1.91
CA MET A 149 -23.21 -5.30 3.19
C MET A 149 -21.72 -5.40 3.49
N TRP A 150 -21.39 -5.77 4.71
CA TRP A 150 -20.02 -6.05 5.10
C TRP A 150 -19.45 -7.23 4.27
N CYS A 151 -18.20 -7.16 3.90
CA CYS A 151 -17.40 -8.15 3.18
C CYS A 151 -16.25 -8.60 4.11
N CYS A 152 -15.68 -9.80 4.04
CA CYS A 152 -15.99 -10.83 3.06
C CYS A 152 -15.99 -12.19 3.74
N SER A 153 -16.96 -13.04 3.47
CA SER A 153 -16.96 -14.46 3.87
C SER A 153 -17.29 -15.35 2.67
N ASN A 154 -17.00 -16.66 2.80
CA ASN A 154 -17.22 -17.64 1.73
C ASN A 154 -18.70 -17.83 1.37
N ASP A 155 -19.61 -17.46 2.26
CA ASP A 155 -21.05 -17.72 2.19
C ASP A 155 -21.90 -16.44 2.29
N ASP A 156 -21.31 -15.25 2.08
CA ASP A 156 -22.03 -13.97 2.11
C ASP A 156 -22.92 -13.71 0.87
N GLY A 157 -22.89 -14.60 -0.11
CA GLY A 157 -23.66 -14.49 -1.34
C GLY A 157 -23.14 -13.43 -2.32
N ASN A 158 -22.00 -12.81 -2.05
CA ASN A 158 -21.33 -11.81 -2.89
C ASN A 158 -20.01 -12.32 -3.49
N GLY A 159 -19.63 -13.59 -3.26
CA GLY A 159 -18.27 -14.06 -3.46
C GLY A 159 -17.86 -14.28 -4.91
N PHE A 160 -18.70 -14.89 -5.74
CA PHE A 160 -18.34 -15.26 -7.10
C PHE A 160 -19.48 -15.08 -8.12
N PHE A 161 -19.15 -15.09 -9.39
CA PHE A 161 -20.11 -14.95 -10.50
C PHE A 161 -21.22 -16.02 -10.43
N GLY A 162 -22.46 -15.57 -10.29
CA GLY A 162 -23.63 -16.45 -10.14
C GLY A 162 -24.01 -16.76 -8.69
N ASP A 163 -23.34 -16.19 -7.72
CA ASP A 163 -23.72 -16.27 -6.31
C ASP A 163 -25.03 -15.50 -6.02
N GLN A 164 -25.62 -15.69 -4.87
CA GLN A 164 -26.95 -15.21 -4.48
C GLN A 164 -27.20 -13.74 -4.86
N TYR A 165 -26.22 -12.86 -4.61
CA TYR A 165 -26.31 -11.43 -4.91
C TYR A 165 -25.40 -11.00 -6.06
N PHE A 166 -24.57 -11.89 -6.59
CA PHE A 166 -23.60 -11.58 -7.64
C PHE A 166 -24.09 -11.99 -9.03
N SER A 167 -25.11 -11.29 -9.56
CA SER A 167 -25.53 -11.40 -10.95
C SER A 167 -24.44 -10.85 -11.89
N PRO A 168 -23.87 -11.68 -12.79
CA PRO A 168 -22.91 -11.19 -13.78
C PRO A 168 -23.46 -10.11 -14.71
N GLN A 169 -24.78 -10.13 -14.98
CA GLN A 169 -25.45 -9.15 -15.83
C GLN A 169 -25.51 -7.78 -15.14
N ASP A 170 -25.92 -7.75 -13.86
CA ASP A 170 -25.98 -6.51 -13.07
C ASP A 170 -24.58 -5.93 -12.84
N TRP A 171 -23.60 -6.80 -12.58
CA TRP A 171 -22.20 -6.40 -12.44
C TRP A 171 -21.67 -5.75 -13.73
N LEU A 172 -21.85 -6.37 -14.90
CA LEU A 172 -21.45 -5.77 -16.18
C LEU A 172 -22.18 -4.46 -16.45
N LYS A 173 -23.48 -4.38 -16.13
CA LYS A 173 -24.25 -3.14 -16.22
C LYS A 173 -23.67 -2.03 -15.36
N ALA A 174 -23.35 -2.33 -14.10
CA ALA A 174 -22.74 -1.36 -13.19
C ALA A 174 -21.36 -0.92 -13.68
N LEU A 175 -20.48 -1.84 -14.08
CA LEU A 175 -19.15 -1.50 -14.64
C LEU A 175 -19.28 -0.55 -15.84
N SER A 176 -20.24 -0.80 -16.77
CA SER A 176 -20.48 0.08 -17.91
C SER A 176 -20.96 1.48 -17.48
N ILE A 177 -21.87 1.55 -16.50
CA ILE A 177 -22.38 2.83 -15.98
C ILE A 177 -21.25 3.62 -15.34
N VAL A 178 -20.48 2.99 -14.46
CA VAL A 178 -19.35 3.62 -13.73
C VAL A 178 -18.26 4.09 -14.70
N ALA A 179 -17.85 3.23 -15.64
CA ALA A 179 -16.82 3.59 -16.63
C ALA A 179 -17.23 4.79 -17.49
N LYS A 180 -18.48 4.81 -17.98
CA LYS A 180 -19.03 5.95 -18.76
C LYS A 180 -19.13 7.22 -17.93
N ARG A 181 -19.62 7.10 -16.69
CA ARG A 181 -19.86 8.23 -15.79
C ARG A 181 -18.57 9.00 -15.51
N TYR A 182 -17.47 8.30 -15.32
CA TYR A 182 -16.19 8.90 -14.94
C TYR A 182 -15.17 9.02 -16.07
N LYS A 183 -15.60 8.83 -17.35
CA LYS A 183 -14.73 8.92 -18.52
C LYS A 183 -14.00 10.27 -18.63
N ASP A 184 -14.70 11.35 -18.29
CA ASP A 184 -14.17 12.72 -18.35
C ASP A 184 -13.79 13.27 -16.95
N THR A 185 -13.44 12.36 -16.02
CA THR A 185 -13.00 12.69 -14.67
C THR A 185 -11.54 12.22 -14.50
N PRO A 186 -10.55 13.06 -14.83
CA PRO A 186 -9.13 12.64 -14.89
C PRO A 186 -8.59 12.07 -13.58
N MET A 187 -9.15 12.49 -12.42
CA MET A 187 -8.75 11.99 -11.12
C MET A 187 -9.16 10.54 -10.86
N VAL A 188 -10.13 9.99 -11.61
CA VAL A 188 -10.43 8.54 -11.61
C VAL A 188 -9.40 7.86 -12.51
N MET A 189 -8.33 7.36 -11.89
CA MET A 189 -7.17 6.81 -12.60
C MET A 189 -7.29 5.31 -12.91
N ALA A 190 -8.16 4.59 -12.19
CA ALA A 190 -8.29 3.14 -12.30
C ALA A 190 -9.67 2.63 -11.87
N MET A 191 -10.02 1.44 -12.35
CA MET A 191 -11.20 0.67 -11.94
C MET A 191 -10.81 -0.77 -11.68
N SER A 192 -11.12 -1.30 -10.48
CA SER A 192 -11.06 -2.73 -10.18
C SER A 192 -12.33 -3.43 -10.66
N LEU A 193 -12.16 -4.61 -11.25
CA LEU A 193 -13.28 -5.40 -11.75
C LEU A 193 -14.17 -5.90 -10.63
N ARG A 194 -13.56 -6.46 -9.59
CA ARG A 194 -14.26 -7.03 -8.45
C ARG A 194 -13.27 -7.34 -7.31
N ASN A 195 -13.63 -6.94 -6.10
CA ASN A 195 -12.92 -7.29 -4.88
C ASN A 195 -13.08 -8.78 -4.55
N GLU A 196 -12.00 -9.41 -4.15
CA GLU A 196 -11.94 -10.69 -3.45
C GLU A 196 -12.91 -11.77 -3.96
N LEU A 197 -12.64 -12.27 -5.15
CA LEU A 197 -13.36 -13.42 -5.68
C LEU A 197 -13.10 -14.65 -4.79
N ARG A 198 -14.19 -15.24 -4.23
CA ARG A 198 -14.14 -16.23 -3.16
C ARG A 198 -15.34 -17.18 -3.17
N GLY A 199 -15.34 -18.12 -2.25
CA GLY A 199 -16.46 -19.00 -1.98
C GLY A 199 -16.51 -20.26 -2.86
N PRO A 200 -17.50 -21.14 -2.63
CA PRO A 200 -17.52 -22.48 -3.21
C PRO A 200 -17.83 -22.51 -4.71
N LEU A 201 -18.30 -21.41 -5.29
CA LEU A 201 -18.59 -21.30 -6.72
C LEU A 201 -17.37 -20.97 -7.57
N GLN A 202 -16.20 -20.73 -6.96
CA GLN A 202 -14.99 -20.38 -7.69
C GLN A 202 -14.67 -21.40 -8.79
N ASN A 203 -14.41 -20.88 -9.99
CA ASN A 203 -14.10 -21.69 -11.16
C ASN A 203 -13.25 -20.88 -12.15
N GLN A 204 -12.11 -21.40 -12.53
CA GLN A 204 -11.17 -20.73 -13.42
C GLN A 204 -11.79 -20.38 -14.80
N SER A 205 -12.54 -21.30 -15.41
CA SER A 205 -13.17 -21.05 -16.72
C SER A 205 -14.20 -19.92 -16.65
N VAL A 206 -14.96 -19.84 -15.55
CA VAL A 206 -15.93 -18.77 -15.29
C VAL A 206 -15.18 -17.46 -15.01
N TRP A 207 -14.07 -17.52 -14.27
CA TRP A 207 -13.18 -16.38 -14.01
C TRP A 207 -12.68 -15.79 -15.34
N TYR A 208 -12.05 -16.59 -16.22
CA TYR A 208 -11.57 -16.13 -17.53
C TYR A 208 -12.68 -15.45 -18.33
N LYS A 209 -13.84 -16.10 -18.41
CA LYS A 209 -15.00 -15.62 -19.18
C LYS A 209 -15.43 -14.22 -18.75
N TYR A 210 -15.58 -14.00 -17.45
CA TYR A 210 -16.15 -12.74 -16.96
C TYR A 210 -15.09 -11.67 -16.74
N VAL A 211 -13.89 -12.01 -16.30
CA VAL A 211 -12.78 -11.07 -16.18
C VAL A 211 -12.42 -10.49 -17.55
N GLU A 212 -12.27 -11.32 -18.58
CA GLU A 212 -12.02 -10.85 -19.94
C GLU A 212 -13.15 -9.92 -20.43
N LYS A 213 -14.40 -10.32 -20.20
CA LYS A 213 -15.57 -9.54 -20.61
C LYS A 213 -15.67 -8.20 -19.88
N GLY A 214 -15.45 -8.18 -18.57
CA GLY A 214 -15.47 -6.98 -17.75
C GLY A 214 -14.34 -6.01 -18.11
N ALA A 215 -13.11 -6.53 -18.26
CA ALA A 215 -11.95 -5.72 -18.63
C ALA A 215 -12.12 -5.06 -20.00
N LYS A 216 -12.55 -5.82 -21.01
CA LYS A 216 -12.87 -5.28 -22.35
C LYS A 216 -14.01 -4.26 -22.31
N LEU A 217 -15.00 -4.46 -21.46
CA LEU A 217 -16.11 -3.54 -21.27
C LEU A 217 -15.65 -2.20 -20.70
N ILE A 218 -14.89 -2.21 -19.59
CA ILE A 218 -14.36 -0.99 -19.00
C ILE A 218 -13.50 -0.23 -20.02
N HIS A 219 -12.55 -0.91 -20.65
CA HIS A 219 -11.65 -0.29 -21.62
C HIS A 219 -12.39 0.31 -22.84
N ARG A 220 -13.46 -0.32 -23.31
CA ARG A 220 -14.29 0.22 -24.38
C ARG A 220 -15.01 1.50 -23.96
N GLU A 221 -15.58 1.53 -22.74
CA GLU A 221 -16.36 2.67 -22.26
C GLU A 221 -15.48 3.82 -21.76
N ASN A 222 -14.34 3.48 -21.16
CA ASN A 222 -13.34 4.43 -20.64
C ASN A 222 -11.91 3.90 -20.86
N PRO A 223 -11.29 4.20 -22.02
CA PRO A 223 -9.96 3.69 -22.34
C PRO A 223 -8.82 4.35 -21.52
N ASN A 224 -9.12 5.40 -20.77
CA ASN A 224 -8.12 6.19 -20.06
C ASN A 224 -7.73 5.58 -18.69
N VAL A 225 -8.61 4.77 -18.09
CA VAL A 225 -8.37 4.19 -16.78
C VAL A 225 -7.55 2.90 -16.85
N LEU A 226 -6.74 2.67 -15.82
CA LEU A 226 -6.17 1.34 -15.58
C LEU A 226 -7.28 0.38 -15.18
N VAL A 227 -7.15 -0.88 -15.61
CA VAL A 227 -8.09 -1.95 -15.28
C VAL A 227 -7.38 -2.91 -14.33
N LEU A 228 -7.86 -2.97 -13.08
CA LEU A 228 -7.34 -3.89 -12.09
C LEU A 228 -8.08 -5.21 -12.13
N ILE A 229 -7.32 -6.28 -12.05
CA ILE A 229 -7.82 -7.65 -12.11
C ILE A 229 -7.48 -8.39 -10.83
N SER A 230 -8.54 -8.83 -10.17
CA SER A 230 -8.49 -9.64 -8.97
C SER A 230 -8.29 -11.13 -9.28
N GLY A 231 -7.53 -11.80 -8.42
CA GLY A 231 -7.32 -13.24 -8.47
C GLY A 231 -8.48 -14.05 -7.90
N LEU A 232 -8.22 -15.33 -7.71
CA LEU A 232 -9.07 -16.22 -6.91
C LEU A 232 -8.60 -16.20 -5.45
N ASP A 233 -9.37 -16.81 -4.58
CA ASP A 233 -9.02 -17.03 -3.18
C ASP A 233 -8.72 -15.71 -2.44
N TYR A 234 -9.69 -14.77 -2.45
CA TYR A 234 -9.54 -13.45 -1.82
C TYR A 234 -8.38 -12.62 -2.41
N ASP A 235 -8.24 -12.62 -3.74
CA ASP A 235 -7.18 -11.92 -4.49
C ASP A 235 -5.75 -12.41 -4.19
N ILE A 236 -5.63 -13.67 -3.74
CA ILE A 236 -4.34 -14.27 -3.40
C ILE A 236 -3.74 -15.03 -4.58
N ASP A 237 -4.55 -15.82 -5.31
CA ASP A 237 -4.06 -16.83 -6.23
C ASP A 237 -4.26 -16.48 -7.72
N PHE A 238 -3.14 -16.40 -8.43
CA PHE A 238 -3.04 -16.27 -9.88
C PHE A 238 -2.26 -17.43 -10.51
N THR A 239 -1.97 -18.51 -9.79
CA THR A 239 -1.10 -19.61 -10.28
C THR A 239 -1.58 -20.21 -11.60
N PHE A 240 -2.88 -20.22 -11.86
CA PHE A 240 -3.49 -20.71 -13.09
C PHE A 240 -3.09 -19.90 -14.34
N LEU A 241 -2.65 -18.64 -14.18
CA LEU A 241 -2.16 -17.82 -15.28
C LEU A 241 -0.79 -18.23 -15.79
N LYS A 242 -0.01 -19.00 -15.02
CA LYS A 242 1.31 -19.48 -15.46
C LYS A 242 1.25 -20.31 -16.72
N ASN A 243 0.20 -21.11 -16.86
CA ASN A 243 0.03 -22.02 -18.00
C ASN A 243 -0.97 -21.49 -19.05
N ASN A 244 -1.81 -20.52 -18.67
CA ASN A 244 -2.82 -19.95 -19.55
C ASN A 244 -2.93 -18.43 -19.29
N PRO A 245 -2.05 -17.61 -19.88
CA PRO A 245 -2.07 -16.16 -19.70
C PRO A 245 -3.39 -15.56 -20.15
N LEU A 246 -3.84 -14.51 -19.49
CA LEU A 246 -5.09 -13.81 -19.82
C LEU A 246 -4.96 -13.09 -21.17
N PRO A 247 -5.88 -13.34 -22.15
CA PRO A 247 -5.79 -12.80 -23.51
C PRO A 247 -6.27 -11.34 -23.59
N LEU A 248 -5.59 -10.42 -22.90
CA LEU A 248 -5.93 -9.01 -22.80
C LEU A 248 -4.90 -8.07 -23.45
N GLN A 249 -4.17 -8.54 -24.46
CA GLN A 249 -3.19 -7.72 -25.20
C GLN A 249 -3.79 -6.43 -25.81
N ASN A 250 -5.10 -6.37 -25.96
CA ASN A 250 -5.81 -5.21 -26.55
C ASN A 250 -6.15 -4.12 -25.52
N LEU A 251 -5.76 -4.25 -24.25
CA LEU A 251 -6.01 -3.21 -23.25
C LEU A 251 -5.02 -2.02 -23.32
N ASN A 252 -4.24 -1.90 -24.38
CA ASN A 252 -3.36 -0.76 -24.65
C ASN A 252 -2.52 -0.34 -23.42
N GLN A 253 -1.88 -1.32 -22.77
CA GLN A 253 -1.06 -1.06 -21.58
C GLN A 253 -1.86 -0.46 -20.39
N LYS A 254 -3.07 -0.93 -20.15
CA LYS A 254 -3.91 -0.51 -19.02
C LYS A 254 -4.14 -1.62 -17.98
N LEU A 255 -3.52 -2.80 -18.15
CA LEU A 255 -3.71 -3.96 -17.27
C LEU A 255 -2.83 -3.86 -16.03
N VAL A 256 -3.44 -4.06 -14.86
CA VAL A 256 -2.80 -4.19 -13.55
C VAL A 256 -3.41 -5.39 -12.83
N TYR A 257 -2.59 -6.18 -12.13
CA TYR A 257 -3.09 -7.23 -11.22
C TYR A 257 -3.12 -6.69 -9.79
N GLU A 258 -4.11 -7.10 -9.01
CA GLU A 258 -4.20 -6.73 -7.58
C GLU A 258 -4.10 -7.96 -6.69
N THR A 259 -3.59 -7.80 -5.48
CA THR A 259 -3.48 -8.85 -4.47
C THR A 259 -3.67 -8.29 -3.07
N HIS A 260 -4.23 -9.11 -2.16
CA HIS A 260 -4.48 -8.75 -0.76
C HIS A 260 -3.63 -9.60 0.18
N ARG A 261 -3.17 -9.01 1.29
CA ARG A 261 -2.39 -9.72 2.31
C ARG A 261 -2.59 -9.13 3.71
N TYR A 262 -2.89 -10.03 4.65
CA TYR A 262 -3.04 -9.74 6.07
C TYR A 262 -2.31 -10.79 6.91
N ALA A 263 -2.08 -10.50 8.20
CA ALA A 263 -1.45 -11.46 9.11
C ALA A 263 -2.26 -12.77 9.23
N PHE A 264 -3.59 -12.68 9.12
CA PHE A 264 -4.51 -13.82 9.17
C PHE A 264 -4.71 -14.53 7.83
N THR A 265 -4.12 -14.05 6.74
CA THR A 265 -4.25 -14.68 5.41
C THR A 265 -3.89 -16.17 5.49
N GLU A 266 -4.77 -17.02 4.95
CA GLU A 266 -4.61 -18.48 4.96
C GLU A 266 -4.48 -19.10 6.37
N GLY A 267 -5.06 -18.48 7.41
CA GLY A 267 -5.02 -18.98 8.78
C GLY A 267 -3.67 -18.89 9.47
N GLN A 268 -2.79 -18.01 9.00
CA GLN A 268 -1.40 -17.91 9.47
C GLN A 268 -1.19 -17.04 10.71
N LEU A 269 -2.25 -16.48 11.32
CA LEU A 269 -2.13 -15.55 12.44
C LEU A 269 -1.27 -16.11 13.60
N ASP A 270 -1.53 -17.35 14.00
CA ASP A 270 -0.80 -17.99 15.10
C ASP A 270 0.68 -18.23 14.79
N PHE A 271 1.03 -18.39 13.51
CA PHE A 271 2.42 -18.59 13.11
C PHE A 271 3.27 -17.32 13.29
N TRP A 272 2.67 -16.13 13.13
CA TRP A 272 3.39 -14.87 13.33
C TRP A 272 3.82 -14.64 14.79
N THR A 273 3.09 -15.20 15.76
CA THR A 273 3.43 -15.11 17.18
C THR A 273 4.32 -16.25 17.67
N ASN A 274 4.22 -17.42 17.04
CA ASN A 274 4.82 -18.66 17.56
C ASN A 274 6.02 -19.17 16.73
N THR A 275 6.43 -18.43 15.69
CA THR A 275 7.51 -18.84 14.79
C THR A 275 8.52 -17.71 14.62
N SER A 276 9.79 -18.04 14.35
CA SER A 276 10.81 -17.03 14.03
C SER A 276 10.37 -16.14 12.87
N ILE A 277 10.42 -14.82 13.05
CA ILE A 277 10.04 -13.86 12.01
C ILE A 277 10.89 -14.03 10.73
N ASN A 278 12.17 -14.38 10.84
CA ASN A 278 13.01 -14.67 9.67
C ASN A 278 12.45 -15.82 8.84
N TYR A 279 12.00 -16.89 9.50
CA TYR A 279 11.40 -18.04 8.83
C TYR A 279 10.04 -17.71 8.25
N MET A 280 9.17 -17.04 9.02
CA MET A 280 7.84 -16.65 8.56
C MET A 280 7.93 -15.70 7.37
N CYS A 281 8.75 -14.65 7.46
CA CYS A 281 8.89 -13.69 6.39
C CYS A 281 9.41 -14.32 5.09
N LYS A 282 10.37 -15.26 5.20
CA LYS A 282 10.86 -16.03 4.05
C LYS A 282 9.74 -16.83 3.39
N ASN A 283 8.95 -17.55 4.19
CA ASN A 283 7.87 -18.40 3.68
C ASN A 283 6.77 -17.56 3.02
N ILE A 284 6.30 -16.50 3.70
CA ILE A 284 5.25 -15.62 3.19
C ILE A 284 5.67 -14.91 1.90
N THR A 285 6.88 -14.36 1.86
CA THR A 285 7.36 -13.71 0.64
C THR A 285 7.52 -14.70 -0.51
N GLN A 286 7.97 -15.92 -0.24
CA GLN A 286 8.05 -16.98 -1.24
C GLN A 286 6.65 -17.42 -1.73
N GLU A 287 5.69 -17.48 -0.84
CA GLU A 287 4.28 -17.78 -1.18
C GLU A 287 3.71 -16.68 -2.06
N ILE A 288 3.88 -15.39 -1.69
CA ILE A 288 3.44 -14.26 -2.52
C ILE A 288 4.09 -14.34 -3.91
N GLU A 289 5.41 -14.58 -3.99
CA GLU A 289 6.11 -14.71 -5.28
C GLU A 289 5.55 -15.87 -6.12
N THR A 290 5.17 -16.97 -5.47
CA THR A 290 4.60 -18.15 -6.13
C THR A 290 3.18 -17.91 -6.64
N LYS A 291 2.33 -17.25 -5.84
CA LYS A 291 0.89 -17.09 -6.11
C LYS A 291 0.58 -15.89 -6.99
N SER A 292 1.28 -14.77 -6.83
CA SER A 292 1.01 -13.52 -7.56
C SER A 292 2.27 -12.79 -8.05
N GLY A 293 3.38 -12.87 -7.32
CA GLY A 293 4.60 -12.11 -7.60
C GLY A 293 5.21 -12.38 -8.99
N PHE A 294 5.07 -13.59 -9.51
CA PHE A 294 5.53 -13.98 -10.85
C PHE A 294 4.95 -13.12 -11.97
N LEU A 295 3.77 -12.50 -11.77
CA LEU A 295 3.13 -11.62 -12.75
C LEU A 295 3.97 -10.38 -13.11
N ARG A 296 4.91 -10.01 -12.24
CA ARG A 296 5.83 -8.87 -12.47
C ARG A 296 7.01 -9.20 -13.36
N SER A 297 7.14 -10.42 -13.84
CA SER A 297 8.33 -10.90 -14.55
C SER A 297 7.99 -11.58 -15.88
N GLY A 298 9.01 -11.76 -16.72
CA GLY A 298 8.85 -12.40 -18.03
C GLY A 298 8.35 -11.45 -19.12
N LYS A 299 7.97 -12.03 -20.27
CA LYS A 299 7.54 -11.27 -21.46
C LYS A 299 6.19 -10.58 -21.29
N ASP A 300 5.32 -11.16 -20.49
CA ASP A 300 3.95 -10.69 -20.25
C ASP A 300 3.86 -9.97 -18.87
N ALA A 301 4.98 -9.46 -18.37
CA ALA A 301 5.06 -8.76 -17.10
C ALA A 301 4.08 -7.58 -17.04
N ALA A 302 3.33 -7.50 -15.94
CA ALA A 302 2.40 -6.43 -15.64
C ALA A 302 2.60 -5.93 -14.19
N PRO A 303 2.12 -4.73 -13.84
CA PRO A 303 2.17 -4.28 -12.47
C PRO A 303 1.34 -5.18 -11.55
N LEU A 304 1.87 -5.42 -10.34
CA LEU A 304 1.17 -6.04 -9.22
C LEU A 304 0.97 -4.97 -8.16
N PHE A 305 -0.27 -4.71 -7.82
CA PHE A 305 -0.69 -3.72 -6.85
C PHE A 305 -1.22 -4.45 -5.60
N ILE A 306 -0.64 -4.18 -4.43
CA ILE A 306 -1.21 -4.67 -3.17
C ILE A 306 -2.34 -3.73 -2.78
N THR A 307 -3.57 -4.02 -3.21
CA THR A 307 -4.72 -3.14 -3.02
C THR A 307 -5.36 -3.22 -1.65
N GLU A 308 -5.01 -4.27 -0.87
CA GLU A 308 -5.33 -4.31 0.56
C GLU A 308 -4.22 -4.99 1.37
N PHE A 309 -3.84 -4.34 2.44
CA PHE A 309 -3.11 -4.86 3.59
C PHE A 309 -3.38 -3.93 4.77
N GLY A 310 -3.26 -4.43 5.98
CA GLY A 310 -3.49 -3.61 7.17
C GLY A 310 -3.21 -4.37 8.44
N ILE A 311 -3.23 -3.65 9.54
CA ILE A 311 -3.07 -4.16 10.90
C ILE A 311 -4.01 -3.40 11.86
N ASN A 312 -4.28 -3.98 13.02
CA ASN A 312 -4.96 -3.26 14.09
C ASN A 312 -4.06 -2.14 14.63
N LEU A 313 -4.46 -0.88 14.42
CA LEU A 313 -3.71 0.32 14.84
C LEU A 313 -4.10 0.81 16.25
N SER A 314 -5.09 0.19 16.87
CA SER A 314 -5.57 0.54 18.23
C SER A 314 -4.88 -0.26 19.33
N GLU A 315 -4.19 -1.34 18.98
CA GLU A 315 -3.53 -2.26 19.90
C GLU A 315 -2.13 -2.61 19.40
N ASP A 316 -1.23 -2.90 20.33
CA ASP A 316 0.09 -3.46 20.01
C ASP A 316 -0.03 -4.98 19.92
N ASP A 317 -0.25 -5.48 18.71
CA ASP A 317 -0.26 -6.91 18.43
C ASP A 317 1.06 -7.36 17.79
N GLN A 318 1.66 -8.42 18.34
CA GLN A 318 2.95 -8.93 17.89
C GLN A 318 2.86 -9.55 16.48
N ALA A 319 1.77 -10.28 16.19
CA ALA A 319 1.59 -10.89 14.88
C ALA A 319 1.48 -9.82 13.79
N ASP A 320 0.66 -8.80 14.04
CA ASP A 320 0.48 -7.65 13.15
C ASP A 320 1.79 -6.87 12.95
N SER A 321 2.53 -6.61 14.04
CA SER A 321 3.82 -5.90 13.97
C SER A 321 4.85 -6.70 13.17
N SER A 322 4.96 -8.01 13.38
CA SER A 322 5.88 -8.90 12.66
C SER A 322 5.49 -9.00 11.18
N PHE A 323 4.20 -9.19 10.90
CA PHE A 323 3.67 -9.26 9.54
C PHE A 323 3.96 -7.98 8.76
N VAL A 324 3.58 -6.82 9.31
CA VAL A 324 3.75 -5.54 8.58
C VAL A 324 5.22 -5.20 8.38
N THR A 325 6.10 -5.51 9.34
CA THR A 325 7.55 -5.31 9.19
C THR A 325 8.10 -6.13 8.03
N CYS A 326 7.69 -7.40 7.91
CA CYS A 326 8.03 -8.26 6.78
C CYS A 326 7.49 -7.73 5.45
N LEU A 327 6.19 -7.39 5.42
CA LEU A 327 5.53 -6.94 4.20
C LEU A 327 6.13 -5.63 3.69
N LEU A 328 6.37 -4.65 4.56
CA LEU A 328 7.00 -3.38 4.19
C LEU A 328 8.43 -3.57 3.65
N ALA A 329 9.20 -4.51 4.23
CA ALA A 329 10.52 -4.87 3.71
C ALA A 329 10.42 -5.39 2.27
N TRP A 330 9.52 -6.33 2.02
CA TRP A 330 9.31 -6.91 0.69
C TRP A 330 8.75 -5.89 -0.32
N MET A 331 7.82 -5.03 0.12
CA MET A 331 7.27 -3.94 -0.71
C MET A 331 8.34 -2.91 -1.10
N ALA A 332 9.19 -2.51 -0.16
CA ALA A 332 10.29 -1.58 -0.42
C ALA A 332 11.30 -2.18 -1.41
N GLN A 333 11.67 -3.45 -1.24
CA GLN A 333 12.61 -4.17 -2.10
C GLN A 333 12.12 -4.24 -3.56
N ASN A 334 10.81 -4.36 -3.73
CA ASN A 334 10.16 -4.50 -5.02
C ASN A 334 9.57 -3.19 -5.56
N ASP A 335 9.61 -2.10 -4.81
CA ASP A 335 8.97 -0.81 -5.13
C ASP A 335 7.52 -0.97 -5.63
N LEU A 336 6.71 -1.68 -4.84
CA LEU A 336 5.33 -2.02 -5.22
C LEU A 336 4.38 -0.84 -5.01
N ASP A 337 3.34 -0.76 -5.84
CA ASP A 337 2.17 0.06 -5.62
C ASP A 337 1.29 -0.59 -4.54
N TRP A 338 0.60 0.22 -3.72
CA TRP A 338 -0.14 -0.32 -2.59
C TRP A 338 -1.28 0.58 -2.10
N ALA A 339 -2.29 -0.02 -1.45
CA ALA A 339 -3.36 0.65 -0.73
C ALA A 339 -3.58 0.00 0.63
N ILE A 340 -3.45 0.79 1.71
CA ILE A 340 -3.66 0.29 3.06
C ILE A 340 -5.15 0.17 3.38
N TRP A 341 -5.57 -0.92 4.03
CA TRP A 341 -6.84 -1.01 4.72
C TRP A 341 -6.63 -0.67 6.20
N ALA A 342 -7.10 0.50 6.68
CA ALA A 342 -7.95 1.39 5.94
C ALA A 342 -7.60 2.87 6.19
N GLY A 343 -8.09 3.76 5.33
CA GLY A 343 -8.02 5.20 5.60
C GLY A 343 -9.07 5.64 6.62
N HIS A 344 -10.30 5.12 6.53
CA HIS A 344 -11.46 5.51 7.32
C HIS A 344 -11.34 5.10 8.80
N GLY A 345 -11.88 5.92 9.70
CA GLY A 345 -11.74 5.72 11.16
C GLY A 345 -12.97 5.10 11.84
N SER A 346 -14.11 5.07 11.18
CA SER A 346 -15.36 4.45 11.67
C SER A 346 -16.33 4.24 10.52
N TYR A 347 -17.43 3.52 10.79
CA TYR A 347 -18.51 3.21 9.85
C TYR A 347 -19.80 3.93 10.21
N TYR A 348 -20.72 4.11 9.26
CA TYR A 348 -22.11 4.40 9.56
C TYR A 348 -22.80 3.19 10.17
N LEU A 349 -22.52 2.01 9.58
CA LEU A 349 -23.09 0.74 9.96
C LEU A 349 -22.12 -0.40 9.63
N ARG A 350 -21.87 -1.28 10.60
CA ARG A 350 -21.14 -2.54 10.37
C ARG A 350 -21.73 -3.64 11.24
N ASP A 351 -22.13 -4.76 10.62
CA ASP A 351 -22.69 -5.94 11.32
C ASP A 351 -23.85 -5.58 12.28
N GLY A 352 -24.73 -4.66 11.84
CA GLY A 352 -25.89 -4.19 12.63
C GLY A 352 -25.56 -3.13 13.69
N ASN A 353 -24.30 -2.83 13.93
CA ASN A 353 -23.86 -1.80 14.87
C ASN A 353 -23.71 -0.45 14.17
N GLN A 354 -24.29 0.61 14.76
CA GLN A 354 -24.14 1.97 14.25
C GLN A 354 -22.91 2.63 14.86
N ASP A 355 -22.18 3.36 14.01
CA ASP A 355 -20.99 4.14 14.36
C ASP A 355 -19.84 3.35 15.02
N PRO A 356 -19.58 2.08 14.65
CA PRO A 356 -18.44 1.35 15.19
C PRO A 356 -17.13 1.91 14.65
N GLU A 357 -16.09 1.81 15.47
CA GLU A 357 -14.73 2.20 15.10
C GLU A 357 -14.12 1.23 14.09
N GLU A 358 -13.30 1.75 13.15
CA GLU A 358 -12.40 0.93 12.35
C GLU A 358 -11.02 0.93 12.99
N THR A 359 -10.66 -0.17 13.62
CA THR A 359 -9.38 -0.29 14.35
C THR A 359 -8.16 -0.32 13.44
N TYR A 360 -8.32 -0.68 12.16
CA TYR A 360 -7.29 -0.61 11.11
C TYR A 360 -7.17 0.79 10.50
N GLY A 361 -8.03 1.72 10.90
CA GLY A 361 -8.15 3.05 10.30
C GLY A 361 -6.96 3.97 10.55
N MET A 362 -6.42 4.59 9.49
CA MET A 362 -5.40 5.63 9.60
C MET A 362 -5.95 6.89 10.27
N PHE A 363 -7.23 7.26 10.01
CA PHE A 363 -7.93 8.23 10.85
C PHE A 363 -8.39 7.59 12.16
N ASP A 364 -8.42 8.37 13.22
CA ASP A 364 -9.10 7.99 14.47
C ASP A 364 -10.62 7.93 14.27
N ALA A 365 -11.36 7.38 15.25
CA ALA A 365 -12.81 7.28 15.20
C ALA A 365 -13.54 8.64 15.07
N THR A 366 -12.86 9.76 15.36
CA THR A 366 -13.41 11.12 15.18
C THR A 366 -13.10 11.71 13.80
N TRP A 367 -12.27 11.08 12.99
CA TRP A 367 -11.79 11.53 11.68
C TRP A 367 -11.00 12.84 11.71
N LYS A 368 -10.44 13.21 12.87
CA LYS A 368 -9.68 14.46 13.05
C LYS A 368 -8.18 14.28 13.01
N LYS A 369 -7.70 13.11 13.40
CA LYS A 369 -6.27 12.86 13.63
C LYS A 369 -5.84 11.54 13.00
N VAL A 370 -4.56 11.45 12.70
CA VAL A 370 -3.90 10.17 12.42
C VAL A 370 -3.94 9.35 13.72
N ARG A 371 -4.47 8.11 13.64
CA ARG A 371 -4.63 7.22 14.79
C ARG A 371 -3.28 6.85 15.42
N ASN A 372 -2.35 6.37 14.59
CA ASN A 372 -1.05 5.91 15.02
C ASN A 372 0.05 6.62 14.21
N PRO A 373 0.63 7.75 14.72
CA PRO A 373 1.69 8.47 14.03
C PRO A 373 2.98 7.66 13.83
N ASP A 374 3.29 6.73 14.74
CA ASP A 374 4.49 5.89 14.64
C ASP A 374 4.33 4.89 13.50
N PHE A 375 3.16 4.28 13.36
CA PHE A 375 2.85 3.44 12.20
C PHE A 375 2.88 4.24 10.90
N HIS A 376 2.34 5.45 10.87
CA HIS A 376 2.42 6.33 9.71
C HIS A 376 3.89 6.62 9.33
N THR A 377 4.78 6.74 10.32
CA THR A 377 6.22 6.88 10.08
C THR A 377 6.82 5.64 9.39
N LYS A 378 6.35 4.44 9.72
CA LYS A 378 6.81 3.19 9.06
C LYS A 378 6.53 3.17 7.56
N LEU A 379 5.50 3.87 7.08
CA LEU A 379 5.13 3.92 5.66
C LEU A 379 6.02 4.87 4.84
N GLN A 380 6.84 5.73 5.45
CA GLN A 380 7.51 6.86 4.77
C GLN A 380 8.40 6.46 3.59
N LEU A 381 9.10 5.32 3.64
CA LEU A 381 9.90 4.87 2.50
C LEU A 381 9.01 4.38 1.35
N VAL A 382 8.00 3.57 1.67
CA VAL A 382 7.13 2.95 0.65
C VAL A 382 6.12 3.93 0.04
N LEU A 383 5.95 5.14 0.62
CA LEU A 383 5.25 6.25 -0.02
C LEU A 383 6.01 6.82 -1.24
N GLN A 384 7.33 6.59 -1.32
CA GLN A 384 8.19 7.20 -2.31
C GLN A 384 8.40 6.29 -3.52
N THR A 385 8.64 6.90 -4.67
CA THR A 385 9.19 6.20 -5.83
C THR A 385 10.65 5.87 -5.55
N LEU A 386 10.99 4.59 -5.56
CA LEU A 386 12.37 4.14 -5.37
C LEU A 386 13.05 3.82 -6.71
N GLN A 387 12.30 3.23 -7.63
CA GLN A 387 12.81 2.81 -8.93
C GLN A 387 12.00 3.46 -10.06
N ASP A 388 12.69 4.13 -10.97
CA ASP A 388 12.11 4.68 -12.19
C ASP A 388 12.81 4.07 -13.40
N PRO A 389 12.12 3.25 -14.24
CA PRO A 389 12.71 2.59 -15.39
C PRO A 389 13.24 3.57 -16.45
N PHE A 390 12.82 4.83 -16.39
CA PHE A 390 13.27 5.91 -17.30
C PHE A 390 14.27 6.87 -16.66
N SER A 391 14.66 6.63 -15.42
CA SER A 391 15.70 7.42 -14.78
C SER A 391 17.05 7.20 -15.47
N ARG A 392 17.78 8.29 -15.67
CA ARG A 392 19.19 8.26 -16.12
C ARG A 392 20.17 8.28 -14.95
N HIS A 393 19.67 8.29 -13.71
CA HIS A 393 20.52 8.27 -12.53
C HIS A 393 21.08 6.87 -12.30
N GLU A 394 22.34 6.81 -11.93
CA GLU A 394 22.95 5.58 -11.47
C GLU A 394 22.23 5.03 -10.24
N THR A 395 22.00 3.73 -10.23
CA THR A 395 21.42 3.04 -9.07
C THR A 395 22.33 3.21 -7.84
N TYR A 396 21.67 3.48 -6.72
CA TYR A 396 22.27 3.49 -5.38
C TYR A 396 21.42 2.66 -4.43
N LYS A 397 21.92 2.44 -3.22
CA LYS A 397 21.18 1.77 -2.17
C LYS A 397 20.68 2.76 -1.14
N VAL A 398 19.45 2.55 -0.65
CA VAL A 398 18.90 3.17 0.55
C VAL A 398 18.97 2.13 1.67
N MET A 399 19.59 2.46 2.80
CA MET A 399 19.65 1.59 3.97
C MET A 399 18.37 1.78 4.77
N TYR A 400 17.48 0.80 4.73
CA TYR A 400 16.14 0.86 5.32
C TYR A 400 16.00 -0.08 6.49
N HIS A 401 15.42 0.40 7.59
CA HIS A 401 15.07 -0.38 8.79
C HIS A 401 13.55 -0.49 8.89
N PRO A 402 12.94 -1.63 8.48
CA PRO A 402 11.49 -1.75 8.31
C PRO A 402 10.71 -1.73 9.62
N LEU A 403 11.30 -2.19 10.73
CA LEU A 403 10.66 -2.17 12.05
C LEU A 403 10.30 -0.74 12.49
N SER A 404 11.18 0.22 12.27
CA SER A 404 10.95 1.62 12.65
C SER A 404 10.52 2.53 11.49
N GLY A 405 10.64 2.07 10.24
CA GLY A 405 10.39 2.88 9.04
C GLY A 405 11.47 3.94 8.76
N THR A 406 12.59 3.89 9.46
CA THR A 406 13.69 4.86 9.31
C THR A 406 14.73 4.41 8.31
N CYS A 407 15.60 5.33 7.90
CA CYS A 407 16.72 5.04 7.02
C CYS A 407 18.06 5.40 7.65
N GLY A 408 19.09 4.61 7.34
CA GLY A 408 20.48 4.85 7.76
C GLY A 408 21.09 6.04 7.03
N VAL A 409 21.38 7.10 7.77
CA VAL A 409 21.91 8.37 7.24
C VAL A 409 23.31 8.62 7.80
N ALA A 410 24.27 8.87 6.92
CA ALA A 410 25.62 9.23 7.32
C ALA A 410 25.62 10.60 8.01
N HIS A 411 26.17 10.67 9.23
CA HIS A 411 26.36 11.88 9.98
C HIS A 411 27.75 11.91 10.62
N LYS A 412 28.63 12.82 10.16
CA LYS A 412 30.04 12.84 10.55
C LYS A 412 30.70 11.46 10.27
N ASN A 413 31.13 10.77 11.31
CA ASN A 413 31.75 9.44 11.22
C ASN A 413 30.82 8.30 11.65
N GLN A 414 29.54 8.54 11.81
CA GLN A 414 28.55 7.57 12.30
C GLN A 414 27.38 7.45 11.36
N VAL A 415 26.53 6.47 11.60
CA VAL A 415 25.23 6.32 10.92
C VAL A 415 24.11 6.52 11.94
N LEU A 416 23.22 7.44 11.61
CA LEU A 416 22.01 7.69 12.38
C LEU A 416 20.82 7.05 11.66
N ALA A 417 19.91 6.47 12.43
CA ALA A 417 18.60 6.15 11.93
C ALA A 417 17.73 7.41 11.98
N ALA A 418 17.29 7.88 10.83
CA ALA A 418 16.51 9.10 10.70
C ALA A 418 15.16 8.80 10.01
N GLY A 419 14.08 9.35 10.57
CA GLY A 419 12.79 9.40 9.89
C GLY A 419 12.88 10.26 8.64
N GLY A 420 11.96 10.04 7.70
CA GLY A 420 11.94 10.79 6.44
C GLY A 420 13.01 10.33 5.47
N CYS A 421 12.91 9.10 5.01
CA CYS A 421 13.83 8.45 4.05
C CYS A 421 14.02 9.22 2.72
N TRP A 422 13.30 10.29 2.48
CA TRP A 422 13.40 11.18 1.32
C TRP A 422 14.68 12.05 1.28
N LYS A 423 15.43 12.13 2.40
CA LYS A 423 16.77 12.78 2.47
C LYS A 423 17.87 11.77 2.73
N THR A 424 17.77 10.58 2.16
CA THR A 424 18.65 9.48 2.48
C THR A 424 20.06 9.69 1.98
N THR A 425 21.00 9.16 2.75
CA THR A 425 22.36 8.89 2.28
C THR A 425 22.32 7.84 1.19
N GLN A 426 23.03 8.08 0.11
CA GLN A 426 23.20 7.10 -0.97
C GLN A 426 24.35 6.15 -0.62
N TRP A 427 24.06 4.86 -0.66
CA TRP A 427 25.02 3.81 -0.40
C TRP A 427 25.34 3.04 -1.70
N SER A 428 26.51 2.41 -1.75
CA SER A 428 26.86 1.43 -2.76
C SER A 428 27.30 0.13 -2.11
N TYR A 429 26.83 -1.00 -2.64
CA TYR A 429 27.14 -2.33 -2.15
C TYR A 429 27.18 -3.29 -3.35
N ARG A 430 28.28 -4.07 -3.46
CA ARG A 430 28.53 -4.96 -4.60
C ARG A 430 28.12 -6.42 -4.33
N GLY A 431 27.58 -6.70 -3.15
CA GLY A 431 27.15 -8.05 -2.74
C GLY A 431 28.00 -8.63 -1.59
N GLU A 432 27.73 -9.88 -1.30
CA GLU A 432 28.25 -10.64 -0.16
C GLU A 432 29.77 -10.45 0.05
N GLY A 433 30.13 -10.01 1.26
CA GLY A 433 31.50 -9.80 1.66
C GLY A 433 32.15 -8.50 1.16
N SER A 434 31.43 -7.68 0.42
CA SER A 434 31.94 -6.37 0.00
C SER A 434 31.66 -5.28 1.04
N PRO A 435 32.45 -4.17 1.02
CA PRO A 435 32.14 -3.01 1.84
C PRO A 435 30.86 -2.31 1.42
N ILE A 436 30.06 -1.87 2.39
CA ILE A 436 28.96 -0.92 2.17
C ILE A 436 29.57 0.50 2.20
N ARG A 437 29.61 1.17 1.05
CA ARG A 437 30.27 2.46 0.89
C ARG A 437 29.29 3.62 0.81
N LEU A 438 29.69 4.74 1.38
CA LEU A 438 29.04 6.03 1.14
C LEU A 438 29.30 6.44 -0.33
N LYS A 439 28.25 6.48 -1.16
CA LYS A 439 28.37 6.75 -2.60
C LYS A 439 29.08 8.09 -2.86
N GLY A 440 30.00 8.09 -3.81
CA GLY A 440 30.80 9.26 -4.17
C GLY A 440 32.00 9.53 -3.21
N THR A 441 32.29 8.62 -2.28
CA THR A 441 33.44 8.70 -1.38
C THR A 441 34.19 7.37 -1.29
N ASN A 442 35.36 7.38 -0.64
CA ASN A 442 36.11 6.16 -0.30
C ASN A 442 35.66 5.54 1.02
N ARG A 443 34.74 6.19 1.76
CA ARG A 443 34.33 5.78 3.10
C ARG A 443 33.34 4.62 3.08
N CYS A 444 33.48 3.72 4.03
CA CYS A 444 32.61 2.55 4.18
C CYS A 444 32.21 2.33 5.64
N LEU A 445 31.16 1.52 5.82
CA LEU A 445 30.71 1.09 7.13
C LEU A 445 31.73 0.13 7.76
N MET A 446 32.08 0.36 9.01
CA MET A 446 32.97 -0.46 9.81
C MET A 446 32.32 -0.83 11.13
N ALA A 447 32.27 -2.12 11.44
CA ALA A 447 31.91 -2.62 12.76
C ALA A 447 33.08 -2.38 13.74
N VAL A 448 32.76 -1.83 14.91
CA VAL A 448 33.74 -1.51 15.94
C VAL A 448 33.74 -2.54 17.08
N GLY A 449 32.55 -3.02 17.44
CA GLY A 449 32.38 -4.00 18.50
C GLY A 449 30.93 -4.11 18.96
N ASP A 450 30.67 -5.08 19.84
CA ASP A 450 29.34 -5.35 20.39
C ASP A 450 28.83 -4.15 21.21
N GLY A 451 27.60 -3.70 20.89
CA GLY A 451 26.97 -2.55 21.54
C GLY A 451 27.54 -1.18 21.15
N LEU A 452 28.45 -1.11 20.17
CA LEU A 452 29.09 0.13 19.75
C LEU A 452 28.49 0.68 18.45
N PRO A 453 28.51 2.03 18.27
CA PRO A 453 28.05 2.64 17.02
C PRO A 453 28.88 2.17 15.82
N VAL A 454 28.20 1.86 14.71
CA VAL A 454 28.88 1.61 13.43
C VAL A 454 29.52 2.91 12.93
N LEU A 455 30.77 2.82 12.47
CA LEU A 455 31.55 3.97 12.02
C LEU A 455 31.71 4.01 10.49
N LEU A 456 32.04 5.18 9.98
CA LEU A 456 32.49 5.40 8.60
C LEU A 456 34.02 5.53 8.62
N SER A 457 34.70 4.61 7.95
CA SER A 457 36.15 4.53 7.82
C SER A 457 36.61 4.74 6.39
N ASP A 458 37.80 5.33 6.21
CA ASP A 458 38.49 5.40 4.90
C ASP A 458 39.21 4.09 4.58
N ASP A 459 39.50 3.25 5.59
CA ASP A 459 40.00 1.88 5.38
C ASP A 459 38.84 0.91 5.22
N CYS A 460 38.72 0.38 4.04
CA CYS A 460 37.66 -0.55 3.64
C CYS A 460 38.20 -1.93 3.25
N SER A 461 39.43 -2.24 3.64
CA SER A 461 40.11 -3.48 3.25
C SER A 461 39.97 -4.62 4.28
N GLY A 462 39.66 -4.26 5.54
CA GLY A 462 39.57 -5.20 6.66
C GLY A 462 38.26 -5.99 6.73
N GLU A 463 38.29 -7.09 7.50
CA GLU A 463 37.08 -7.90 7.79
C GLU A 463 36.00 -7.07 8.45
N SER A 464 36.33 -6.09 9.30
CA SER A 464 35.41 -5.18 9.96
C SER A 464 34.61 -4.28 9.03
N SER A 465 34.96 -4.21 7.75
CA SER A 465 34.22 -3.50 6.69
C SER A 465 33.55 -4.44 5.69
N SER A 466 33.68 -5.75 5.83
CA SER A 466 33.13 -6.79 4.95
C SER A 466 31.75 -7.23 5.43
N TRP A 467 30.69 -6.86 4.71
CA TRP A 467 29.32 -7.12 5.11
C TRP A 467 28.68 -8.22 4.26
N LYS A 468 27.88 -9.08 4.90
CA LYS A 468 27.11 -10.14 4.25
C LYS A 468 25.79 -10.39 4.98
N LEU A 469 24.89 -11.11 4.37
CA LEU A 469 23.68 -11.55 5.08
C LEU A 469 24.04 -12.59 6.15
N ALA A 470 23.45 -12.47 7.33
CA ALA A 470 23.57 -13.49 8.38
C ALA A 470 22.92 -14.80 7.90
N LYS A 471 23.50 -15.94 8.35
CA LYS A 471 22.93 -17.26 8.04
C LYS A 471 21.47 -17.33 8.50
N ASN A 472 20.62 -17.90 7.68
CA ASN A 472 19.18 -18.06 7.93
C ASN A 472 18.38 -16.74 8.11
N SER A 473 18.94 -15.59 7.75
CA SER A 473 18.25 -14.30 7.72
C SER A 473 18.01 -13.81 6.31
N MET A 474 16.96 -12.99 6.13
CA MET A 474 16.71 -12.28 4.87
C MET A 474 17.32 -10.88 4.86
N TYR A 475 17.45 -10.24 6.02
CA TYR A 475 17.68 -8.79 6.10
C TYR A 475 18.71 -8.37 7.16
N GLN A 476 19.29 -9.33 7.91
CA GLN A 476 20.36 -9.01 8.87
C GLN A 476 21.70 -8.88 8.14
N LEU A 477 22.27 -7.69 8.15
CA LEU A 477 23.61 -7.43 7.60
C LEU A 477 24.65 -7.69 8.70
N ALA A 478 25.41 -8.74 8.52
CA ALA A 478 26.42 -9.22 9.48
C ALA A 478 27.85 -8.90 9.01
N ASN A 479 28.69 -8.73 10.00
CA ASN A 479 30.12 -8.54 9.90
C ASN A 479 30.84 -9.43 10.93
N LYS A 480 32.18 -9.46 10.94
CA LYS A 480 32.98 -10.04 12.02
C LYS A 480 33.81 -8.97 12.68
N ASP A 481 33.83 -8.98 14.02
CA ASP A 481 34.78 -8.16 14.77
C ASP A 481 36.22 -8.75 14.71
N GLU A 482 37.16 -8.03 15.30
CA GLU A 482 38.57 -8.46 15.37
C GLU A 482 38.78 -9.80 16.08
N ASN A 483 37.81 -10.23 16.91
CA ASN A 483 37.83 -11.48 17.66
C ASN A 483 37.12 -12.62 16.91
N GLY A 484 36.57 -12.33 15.73
CA GLY A 484 35.82 -13.29 14.90
C GLY A 484 34.35 -13.47 15.29
N ASN A 485 33.82 -12.65 16.22
CA ASN A 485 32.39 -12.70 16.60
C ASN A 485 31.53 -12.11 15.47
N HIS A 486 30.39 -12.72 15.23
CA HIS A 486 29.39 -12.20 14.28
C HIS A 486 28.60 -11.06 14.90
N LEU A 487 28.70 -9.87 14.30
CA LEU A 487 27.97 -8.67 14.67
C LEU A 487 27.04 -8.26 13.55
N CYS A 488 25.78 -7.98 13.88
CA CYS A 488 24.76 -7.46 12.96
C CYS A 488 24.54 -5.96 13.20
N LEU A 489 24.17 -5.22 12.14
CA LEU A 489 23.60 -3.89 12.32
C LEU A 489 22.37 -4.01 13.21
N ASP A 490 22.21 -3.08 14.15
CA ASP A 490 21.11 -3.08 15.11
C ASP A 490 20.62 -1.66 15.39
N PHE A 491 19.34 -1.52 15.59
CA PHE A 491 18.73 -0.23 15.92
C PHE A 491 17.48 -0.39 16.78
N ASP A 492 17.56 0.16 17.99
CA ASP A 492 16.41 0.33 18.87
C ASP A 492 16.05 1.82 18.96
N PRO A 493 14.89 2.25 18.40
CA PRO A 493 14.47 3.64 18.40
C PRO A 493 14.18 4.20 19.80
N HIS A 494 13.94 3.34 20.80
CA HIS A 494 13.69 3.74 22.18
C HIS A 494 14.98 4.02 22.96
N VAL A 495 16.12 3.49 22.48
CA VAL A 495 17.42 3.59 23.19
C VAL A 495 18.33 4.64 22.58
N SER A 496 18.38 4.75 21.25
CA SER A 496 19.36 5.58 20.56
C SER A 496 18.83 6.08 19.22
N LYS A 497 19.50 7.09 18.66
CA LYS A 497 19.34 7.47 17.25
C LYS A 497 20.47 6.91 16.38
N MET A 498 21.44 6.24 16.98
CA MET A 498 22.60 5.68 16.27
C MET A 498 22.35 4.23 15.89
N VAL A 499 22.79 3.85 14.69
CA VAL A 499 22.89 2.45 14.29
C VAL A 499 24.12 1.86 14.97
N LEU A 500 23.91 0.75 15.65
CA LEU A 500 24.93 0.02 16.39
C LEU A 500 25.32 -1.26 15.66
N THR A 501 26.35 -1.94 16.15
CA THR A 501 26.59 -3.36 15.88
C THR A 501 26.43 -4.16 17.16
N THR A 502 25.64 -5.22 17.13
CA THR A 502 25.42 -6.12 18.26
C THR A 502 25.59 -7.57 17.81
N LYS A 503 25.74 -8.51 18.76
CA LYS A 503 25.74 -9.93 18.42
C LYS A 503 24.49 -10.26 17.60
N CYS A 504 24.70 -11.00 16.50
CA CYS A 504 23.58 -11.37 15.64
C CYS A 504 22.58 -12.26 16.38
N ILE A 505 21.32 -11.86 16.37
CA ILE A 505 20.20 -12.68 16.82
C ILE A 505 19.89 -13.67 15.67
N VAL A 506 20.51 -14.85 15.72
CA VAL A 506 20.35 -15.89 14.69
C VAL A 506 19.60 -17.04 15.34
N ALA A 507 18.53 -17.49 14.73
CA ALA A 507 17.88 -18.73 15.14
C ALA A 507 18.85 -19.90 14.91
N GLU A 508 19.34 -20.50 15.98
CA GLU A 508 19.97 -21.83 15.90
C GLU A 508 18.86 -22.85 15.67
N GLU A 509 19.07 -23.78 14.73
CA GLU A 509 18.05 -24.72 14.28
C GLU A 509 17.56 -25.67 15.39
N ASP A 510 18.24 -25.71 16.54
CA ASP A 510 18.08 -26.73 17.57
C ASP A 510 17.38 -26.28 18.87
N ASP A 511 17.00 -25.00 19.02
CA ASP A 511 16.29 -24.54 20.22
C ASP A 511 14.99 -23.77 19.88
N PRO A 512 13.83 -24.47 19.85
CA PRO A 512 12.53 -23.84 19.57
C PRO A 512 12.12 -22.77 20.60
N ASP A 513 12.56 -22.88 21.87
CA ASP A 513 12.20 -21.92 22.92
C ASP A 513 13.04 -20.64 22.84
N TYR A 514 14.28 -20.74 22.36
CA TYR A 514 15.15 -19.59 22.08
C TYR A 514 14.61 -18.75 20.92
N ILE A 515 14.01 -19.39 19.91
CA ILE A 515 13.42 -18.76 18.72
C ILE A 515 12.24 -17.86 19.07
N LYS A 516 11.44 -18.23 20.07
CA LYS A 516 10.21 -17.51 20.45
C LYS A 516 10.47 -16.20 21.20
N LEU A 517 11.60 -16.06 21.84
CA LEU A 517 11.91 -14.92 22.73
C LEU A 517 12.76 -13.84 22.07
N GLN A 518 13.37 -14.09 20.90
CA GLN A 518 14.26 -13.15 20.26
C GLN A 518 13.61 -12.46 19.07
N ARG A 519 13.75 -11.16 19.04
CA ARG A 519 13.19 -10.29 18.00
C ARG A 519 14.29 -9.76 17.08
N PRO A 520 14.67 -10.50 16.03
CA PRO A 520 15.76 -10.12 15.13
C PRO A 520 15.42 -8.93 14.23
N GLU A 521 14.19 -8.47 14.21
CA GLU A 521 13.75 -7.37 13.36
C GLU A 521 14.36 -6.01 13.71
N SER A 522 14.89 -5.82 14.92
CA SER A 522 15.74 -4.66 15.27
C SER A 522 17.04 -4.66 14.49
N GLN A 523 17.48 -5.84 14.03
CA GLN A 523 18.68 -6.03 13.22
C GLN A 523 18.39 -6.13 11.71
N TRP A 524 17.15 -5.87 11.28
CA TRP A 524 16.81 -5.89 9.87
C TRP A 524 17.17 -4.58 9.19
N PHE A 525 18.18 -4.63 8.34
CA PHE A 525 18.61 -3.52 7.49
C PHE A 525 18.65 -3.95 6.03
N LEU A 526 17.77 -3.37 5.23
CA LEU A 526 17.72 -3.63 3.80
C LEU A 526 18.52 -2.58 3.04
N LEU A 527 19.28 -3.02 2.06
CA LEU A 527 19.90 -2.16 1.06
C LEU A 527 19.00 -2.13 -0.18
N VAL A 528 18.01 -1.24 -0.15
CA VAL A 528 16.99 -1.12 -1.20
C VAL A 528 17.56 -0.37 -2.40
N ASP A 529 17.35 -0.90 -3.61
CA ASP A 529 17.74 -0.22 -4.84
C ASP A 529 16.90 1.03 -5.10
N SER A 530 17.57 2.12 -5.43
CA SER A 530 16.91 3.35 -5.87
C SER A 530 17.70 4.03 -7.00
N ASN A 531 16.98 4.57 -7.98
CA ASN A 531 17.48 5.47 -9.01
C ASN A 531 16.52 6.65 -9.26
N ALA A 532 15.49 6.77 -8.44
CA ALA A 532 14.63 7.94 -8.42
C ALA A 532 15.34 9.13 -7.75
N LYS A 533 14.90 10.37 -8.06
CA LYS A 533 15.40 11.61 -7.46
C LYS A 533 14.65 11.96 -6.19
#